data_073f2cc43d2d3325412a0b670c0cea65
#
_entry.id   073f2cc43d2d3325412a0b670c0cea65
#
_cell.length_a   1.000
_cell.length_b   1.000
_cell.length_c   1.000
_cell.angle_alpha   90.00
_cell.angle_beta   90.00
_cell.angle_gamma   90.00
#
_symmetry.space_group_name_H-M   'P 1'
#
loop_
_entity.id
_entity.type
_entity.pdbx_description
1 polymer ?
#
loop_
_entity_poly.entity_id
_entity_poly.type
_entity_poly.pdbx_seq_one_letter_code
_entity_poly.pdbx_strand_id
1 'polypeptide(L)'
;MNHTRQFIILLIAVMCAMTAVAQSSDPVLRDKITDAVMKVYDEKLAQDPNDYNTMFARAYQHYYNGEYNAAIADVNQAMLLTPKTDKELRFDEYILRARISDARHDYTSELADLRLAQELQPKSLACTDLIAKANLKSGNLNAAEKAFKTILRAESMNYDAMYGMAQVEQARGNAKGALEYVTKAVELFRVEPQVFVNRADIYARQGDINAAVRDLMQGMTVGDGGNAAQSLFDLSDTHYDAVMNSLATMADMSPDMGGMYRYLRANIAIDHSRYGQALRDLNIIKRNGLYDNHTVYYNLAKCYLELARYDEALVAADQALNRDPSQPEYYLMKALAEFNVGDGGHYDTAMEVLNRCSAIAPQYVPMLVAKAALLSGQGKDKDALGYLNAAVANEPGNAEALLARAQLLKRMDNLKLAVKDYNIMSRLSDDVYDLKGIGLSELGRDNDALRWLQQVTSVNQPGGENFYYAAVFMALRGDNYKAMEYLQKAINQGYGSRYRLQYDELSPVNLKSLRGEPGFDLLVEKAQRNFVEAY
;
A
#
# COMPACT_ATOMS: atom_id res chain seq x y z
N MET A 1 -23.32 -28.80 25.95
CA MET A 1 -21.86 -28.73 26.02
C MET A 1 -21.12 -29.01 24.70
N ASN A 2 -21.68 -29.78 23.76
CA ASN A 2 -21.00 -30.06 22.47
C ASN A 2 -21.09 -28.94 21.42
N HIS A 3 -22.20 -28.20 21.38
CA HIS A 3 -22.42 -27.14 20.38
C HIS A 3 -21.50 -25.91 20.61
N THR A 4 -21.31 -25.50 21.86
CA THR A 4 -20.43 -24.36 22.21
C THR A 4 -18.95 -24.65 21.90
N ARG A 5 -18.48 -25.89 22.12
CA ARG A 5 -17.12 -26.31 21.76
C ARG A 5 -16.90 -26.35 20.25
N GLN A 6 -17.86 -26.84 19.47
CA GLN A 6 -17.79 -26.86 18.02
C GLN A 6 -17.82 -25.44 17.44
N PHE A 7 -18.61 -24.54 18.05
CA PHE A 7 -18.65 -23.14 17.65
C PHE A 7 -17.32 -22.41 17.93
N ILE A 8 -16.73 -22.61 19.11
CA ILE A 8 -15.41 -22.05 19.45
C ILE A 8 -14.31 -22.57 18.52
N ILE A 9 -14.32 -23.86 18.17
CA ILE A 9 -13.36 -24.45 17.23
C ILE A 9 -13.57 -23.86 15.82
N LEU A 10 -14.81 -23.66 15.38
CA LEU A 10 -15.11 -23.03 14.10
C LEU A 10 -14.70 -21.54 14.10
N LEU A 11 -14.97 -20.81 15.17
CA LEU A 11 -14.56 -19.42 15.33
C LEU A 11 -13.02 -19.29 15.31
N ILE A 12 -12.32 -20.17 16.01
CA ILE A 12 -10.85 -20.23 16.00
C ILE A 12 -10.31 -20.60 14.61
N ALA A 13 -10.93 -21.57 13.92
CA ALA A 13 -10.53 -21.94 12.56
C ALA A 13 -10.79 -20.80 11.55
N VAL A 14 -11.90 -20.09 11.68
CA VAL A 14 -12.23 -18.91 10.89
C VAL A 14 -11.31 -17.75 11.25
N MET A 15 -11.00 -17.51 12.52
CA MET A 15 -10.02 -16.49 12.94
C MET A 15 -8.61 -16.83 12.46
N CYS A 16 -8.19 -18.09 12.51
CA CYS A 16 -6.90 -18.54 11.95
C CYS A 16 -6.87 -18.41 10.42
N ALA A 17 -7.97 -18.70 9.73
CA ALA A 17 -8.11 -18.45 8.30
C ALA A 17 -8.09 -16.96 7.98
N MET A 18 -8.73 -16.13 8.80
CA MET A 18 -8.78 -14.67 8.66
C MET A 18 -7.42 -14.00 8.91
N THR A 19 -6.62 -14.49 9.87
CA THR A 19 -5.24 -14.00 10.06
C THR A 19 -4.35 -14.40 8.87
N ALA A 20 -4.52 -15.60 8.32
CA ALA A 20 -3.83 -16.02 7.10
C ALA A 20 -4.31 -15.22 5.87
N VAL A 21 -5.60 -14.87 5.81
CA VAL A 21 -6.22 -14.04 4.76
C VAL A 21 -5.76 -12.58 4.87
N ALA A 22 -5.73 -12.01 6.08
CA ALA A 22 -5.25 -10.64 6.30
C ALA A 22 -3.74 -10.50 6.00
N GLN A 23 -2.98 -11.59 6.06
CA GLN A 23 -1.56 -11.66 5.70
C GLN A 23 -1.33 -12.06 4.22
N SER A 24 -2.37 -12.47 3.50
CA SER A 24 -2.25 -12.80 2.08
C SER A 24 -2.24 -11.51 1.26
N SER A 25 -1.17 -11.30 0.51
CA SER A 25 -1.05 -10.23 -0.49
C SER A 25 -1.84 -10.53 -1.77
N ASP A 26 -2.46 -11.73 -1.90
CA ASP A 26 -3.26 -12.13 -3.06
C ASP A 26 -4.75 -11.79 -2.84
N PRO A 27 -5.29 -10.72 -3.48
CA PRO A 27 -6.67 -10.31 -3.32
C PRO A 27 -7.67 -11.35 -3.82
N VAL A 28 -7.35 -12.13 -4.87
CA VAL A 28 -8.24 -13.16 -5.41
C VAL A 28 -8.33 -14.38 -4.48
N LEU A 29 -7.22 -14.74 -3.83
CA LEU A 29 -7.25 -15.78 -2.81
C LEU A 29 -8.03 -15.32 -1.59
N ARG A 30 -7.85 -14.06 -1.18
CA ARG A 30 -8.59 -13.42 -0.10
C ARG A 30 -10.09 -13.42 -0.40
N ASP A 31 -10.51 -12.99 -1.61
CA ASP A 31 -11.92 -12.99 -2.02
C ASP A 31 -12.51 -14.40 -2.04
N LYS A 32 -11.80 -15.40 -2.60
CA LYS A 32 -12.26 -16.79 -2.60
C LYS A 32 -12.46 -17.35 -1.20
N ILE A 33 -11.56 -17.05 -0.26
CA ILE A 33 -11.69 -17.50 1.12
C ILE A 33 -12.85 -16.74 1.80
N THR A 34 -12.96 -15.44 1.56
CA THR A 34 -14.08 -14.63 2.04
C THR A 34 -15.42 -15.16 1.52
N ASP A 35 -15.54 -15.40 0.22
CA ASP A 35 -16.74 -15.99 -0.40
C ASP A 35 -17.07 -17.37 0.19
N ALA A 36 -16.07 -18.21 0.40
CA ALA A 36 -16.26 -19.54 1.01
C ALA A 36 -16.75 -19.43 2.47
N VAL A 37 -16.18 -18.50 3.25
CA VAL A 37 -16.61 -18.23 4.64
C VAL A 37 -18.04 -17.68 4.67
N MET A 38 -18.35 -16.70 3.82
CA MET A 38 -19.68 -16.12 3.70
C MET A 38 -20.72 -17.17 3.32
N LYS A 39 -20.40 -18.04 2.36
CA LYS A 39 -21.26 -19.16 1.96
C LYS A 39 -21.58 -20.09 3.14
N VAL A 40 -20.59 -20.40 4.00
CA VAL A 40 -20.83 -21.22 5.20
C VAL A 40 -21.82 -20.54 6.15
N TYR A 41 -21.69 -19.22 6.34
CA TYR A 41 -22.65 -18.48 7.17
C TYR A 41 -24.04 -18.48 6.56
N ASP A 42 -24.16 -18.26 5.25
CA ASP A 42 -25.44 -18.27 4.53
C ASP A 42 -26.13 -19.64 4.60
N GLU A 43 -25.38 -20.73 4.40
CA GLU A 43 -25.90 -22.10 4.52
C GLU A 43 -26.40 -22.41 5.95
N LYS A 44 -25.70 -21.95 6.98
CA LYS A 44 -26.15 -22.10 8.38
C LYS A 44 -27.39 -21.28 8.67
N LEU A 45 -27.45 -20.03 8.23
CA LEU A 45 -28.60 -19.15 8.43
C LEU A 45 -29.82 -19.60 7.60
N ALA A 46 -29.61 -20.30 6.49
CA ALA A 46 -30.69 -20.96 5.74
C ALA A 46 -31.28 -22.15 6.52
N GLN A 47 -30.46 -22.84 7.36
CA GLN A 47 -30.93 -23.94 8.21
C GLN A 47 -31.58 -23.44 9.51
N ASP A 48 -30.97 -22.43 10.14
CA ASP A 48 -31.49 -21.75 11.33
C ASP A 48 -31.44 -20.23 11.15
N PRO A 49 -32.54 -19.62 10.66
CA PRO A 49 -32.65 -18.17 10.48
C PRO A 49 -32.59 -17.35 11.78
N ASN A 50 -32.60 -18.00 12.96
CA ASN A 50 -32.53 -17.33 14.26
C ASN A 50 -31.18 -17.56 14.97
N ASP A 51 -30.20 -18.18 14.30
CA ASP A 51 -28.85 -18.33 14.87
C ASP A 51 -28.14 -16.97 14.92
N TYR A 52 -28.37 -16.26 16.03
CA TYR A 52 -27.79 -14.93 16.29
C TYR A 52 -26.26 -14.96 16.38
N ASN A 53 -25.66 -16.08 16.78
CA ASN A 53 -24.20 -16.21 16.81
C ASN A 53 -23.62 -16.21 15.40
N THR A 54 -24.25 -16.96 14.46
CA THR A 54 -23.82 -16.96 13.06
C THR A 54 -24.09 -15.61 12.39
N MET A 55 -25.20 -14.91 12.73
CA MET A 55 -25.45 -13.54 12.24
C MET A 55 -24.37 -12.58 12.72
N PHE A 56 -24.01 -12.63 14.00
CA PHE A 56 -22.95 -11.79 14.56
C PHE A 56 -21.60 -12.07 13.87
N ALA A 57 -21.25 -13.34 13.66
CA ALA A 57 -20.03 -13.71 12.95
C ALA A 57 -20.03 -13.21 11.50
N ARG A 58 -21.18 -13.28 10.79
CA ARG A 58 -21.33 -12.74 9.44
C ARG A 58 -21.25 -11.21 9.41
N ALA A 59 -21.85 -10.53 10.39
CA ALA A 59 -21.73 -9.08 10.56
C ALA A 59 -20.26 -8.65 10.72
N TYR A 60 -19.49 -9.41 11.48
CA TYR A 60 -18.07 -9.16 11.68
C TYR A 60 -17.29 -9.30 10.35
N GLN A 61 -17.63 -10.34 9.56
CA GLN A 61 -17.01 -10.53 8.23
C GLN A 61 -17.39 -9.40 7.27
N HIS A 62 -18.66 -9.00 7.21
CA HIS A 62 -19.09 -7.85 6.41
C HIS A 62 -18.36 -6.55 6.81
N TYR A 63 -18.11 -6.35 8.13
CA TYR A 63 -17.34 -5.19 8.60
C TYR A 63 -15.90 -5.20 8.05
N TYR A 64 -15.20 -6.35 8.11
CA TYR A 64 -13.85 -6.46 7.57
C TYR A 64 -13.78 -6.33 6.05
N ASN A 65 -14.84 -6.71 5.35
CA ASN A 65 -14.95 -6.53 3.90
C ASN A 65 -15.30 -5.07 3.50
N GLY A 66 -15.53 -4.17 4.45
CA GLY A 66 -16.00 -2.81 4.18
C GLY A 66 -17.48 -2.71 3.80
N GLU A 67 -18.23 -3.79 3.94
CA GLU A 67 -19.66 -3.89 3.59
C GLU A 67 -20.53 -3.40 4.76
N TYR A 68 -20.34 -2.16 5.18
CA TYR A 68 -20.90 -1.60 6.42
C TYR A 68 -22.43 -1.65 6.50
N ASN A 69 -23.15 -1.56 5.37
CA ASN A 69 -24.60 -1.66 5.36
C ASN A 69 -25.10 -3.09 5.65
N ALA A 70 -24.43 -4.10 5.13
CA ALA A 70 -24.73 -5.51 5.43
C ALA A 70 -24.34 -5.84 6.87
N ALA A 71 -23.15 -5.38 7.32
CA ALA A 71 -22.69 -5.57 8.70
C ALA A 71 -23.69 -5.01 9.73
N ILE A 72 -24.21 -3.79 9.50
CA ILE A 72 -25.16 -3.16 10.43
C ILE A 72 -26.52 -3.86 10.42
N ALA A 73 -26.96 -4.40 9.28
CA ALA A 73 -28.18 -5.17 9.18
C ALA A 73 -28.08 -6.47 9.99
N ASP A 74 -27.01 -7.22 9.82
CA ASP A 74 -26.79 -8.48 10.51
C ASP A 74 -26.59 -8.30 12.01
N VAL A 75 -25.78 -7.31 12.46
CA VAL A 75 -25.59 -7.07 13.89
C VAL A 75 -26.89 -6.62 14.56
N ASN A 76 -27.70 -5.78 13.90
CA ASN A 76 -29.00 -5.38 14.44
C ASN A 76 -29.97 -6.58 14.58
N GLN A 77 -29.99 -7.48 13.59
CA GLN A 77 -30.81 -8.68 13.64
C GLN A 77 -30.32 -9.64 14.74
N ALA A 78 -29.02 -9.85 14.89
CA ALA A 78 -28.43 -10.62 15.98
C ALA A 78 -28.86 -10.06 17.33
N MET A 79 -28.73 -8.74 17.53
CA MET A 79 -29.11 -8.05 18.78
C MET A 79 -30.59 -8.20 19.15
N LEU A 80 -31.49 -8.35 18.18
CA LEU A 80 -32.92 -8.62 18.44
C LEU A 80 -33.14 -10.02 19.02
N LEU A 81 -32.34 -10.98 18.61
CA LEU A 81 -32.46 -12.41 18.96
C LEU A 81 -31.62 -12.78 20.18
N THR A 82 -30.49 -12.10 20.40
CA THR A 82 -29.60 -12.38 21.52
C THR A 82 -30.33 -12.22 22.86
N PRO A 83 -30.28 -13.26 23.74
CA PRO A 83 -30.91 -13.18 25.05
C PRO A 83 -30.39 -12.01 25.90
N LYS A 84 -31.26 -11.32 26.62
CA LYS A 84 -30.86 -10.21 27.52
C LYS A 84 -29.92 -10.65 28.62
N THR A 85 -29.90 -11.94 28.92
CA THR A 85 -29.04 -12.55 29.95
C THR A 85 -27.62 -12.79 29.45
N ASP A 86 -27.41 -12.83 28.13
CA ASP A 86 -26.09 -12.97 27.49
C ASP A 86 -25.42 -11.59 27.40
N LYS A 87 -24.88 -11.14 28.52
CA LYS A 87 -24.24 -9.82 28.62
C LYS A 87 -22.93 -9.75 27.86
N GLU A 88 -22.24 -10.88 27.70
CA GLU A 88 -20.94 -10.96 27.03
C GLU A 88 -21.11 -10.74 25.54
N LEU A 89 -21.98 -11.52 24.89
CA LEU A 89 -22.27 -11.33 23.46
C LEU A 89 -22.87 -9.96 23.18
N ARG A 90 -23.78 -9.47 24.02
CA ARG A 90 -24.34 -8.11 23.87
C ARG A 90 -23.29 -7.01 23.96
N PHE A 91 -22.30 -7.17 24.81
CA PHE A 91 -21.15 -6.25 24.85
C PHE A 91 -20.42 -6.25 23.51
N ASP A 92 -20.11 -7.43 22.96
CA ASP A 92 -19.40 -7.55 21.67
C ASP A 92 -20.23 -7.02 20.50
N GLU A 93 -21.55 -7.23 20.51
CA GLU A 93 -22.48 -6.66 19.52
C GLU A 93 -22.46 -5.13 19.53
N TYR A 94 -22.52 -4.49 20.70
CA TYR A 94 -22.41 -3.04 20.81
C TYR A 94 -21.04 -2.54 20.33
N ILE A 95 -19.95 -3.22 20.69
CA ILE A 95 -18.61 -2.86 20.24
C ILE A 95 -18.48 -2.97 18.72
N LEU A 96 -19.01 -4.04 18.10
CA LEU A 96 -18.98 -4.18 16.64
C LEU A 96 -19.80 -3.08 15.96
N ARG A 97 -21.02 -2.80 16.45
CA ARG A 97 -21.86 -1.76 15.86
C ARG A 97 -21.25 -0.35 16.02
N ALA A 98 -20.60 -0.09 17.14
CA ALA A 98 -19.82 1.12 17.34
C ALA A 98 -18.66 1.25 16.34
N ARG A 99 -17.90 0.17 16.08
CA ARG A 99 -16.83 0.16 15.07
C ARG A 99 -17.35 0.40 13.64
N ILE A 100 -18.51 -0.16 13.31
CA ILE A 100 -19.17 0.10 12.01
C ILE A 100 -19.55 1.59 11.91
N SER A 101 -20.06 2.17 13.01
CA SER A 101 -20.42 3.60 13.07
C SER A 101 -19.19 4.50 12.96
N ASP A 102 -18.07 4.14 13.58
CA ASP A 102 -16.77 4.84 13.44
C ASP A 102 -16.30 4.83 11.96
N ALA A 103 -16.32 3.65 11.30
CA ALA A 103 -15.95 3.51 9.90
C ALA A 103 -16.85 4.34 8.93
N ARG A 104 -18.07 4.67 9.36
CA ARG A 104 -19.02 5.55 8.65
C ARG A 104 -18.94 7.01 9.10
N HIS A 105 -18.03 7.35 10.00
CA HIS A 105 -17.90 8.67 10.63
C HIS A 105 -19.16 9.14 11.38
N ASP A 106 -20.01 8.20 11.84
CA ASP A 106 -21.17 8.48 12.68
C ASP A 106 -20.81 8.36 14.16
N TYR A 107 -20.11 9.36 14.66
CA TYR A 107 -19.63 9.39 16.05
C TYR A 107 -20.76 9.46 17.08
N THR A 108 -21.96 9.91 16.67
CA THR A 108 -23.13 9.96 17.57
C THR A 108 -23.64 8.54 17.87
N SER A 109 -23.83 7.73 16.85
CA SER A 109 -24.23 6.33 17.01
C SER A 109 -23.13 5.50 17.67
N GLU A 110 -21.86 5.73 17.31
CA GLU A 110 -20.70 5.11 17.94
C GLU A 110 -20.72 5.32 19.47
N LEU A 111 -20.82 6.56 19.93
CA LEU A 111 -20.83 6.90 21.35
C LEU A 111 -22.06 6.33 22.08
N ALA A 112 -23.22 6.24 21.41
CA ALA A 112 -24.41 5.64 22.01
C ALA A 112 -24.18 4.16 22.32
N ASP A 113 -23.64 3.40 21.35
CA ASP A 113 -23.36 1.97 21.53
C ASP A 113 -22.23 1.72 22.53
N LEU A 114 -21.17 2.50 22.50
CA LEU A 114 -20.08 2.39 23.47
C LEU A 114 -20.54 2.65 24.92
N ARG A 115 -21.51 3.55 25.12
CA ARG A 115 -22.11 3.76 26.47
C ARG A 115 -22.89 2.53 26.92
N LEU A 116 -23.67 1.91 26.03
CA LEU A 116 -24.39 0.67 26.35
C LEU A 116 -23.44 -0.49 26.63
N ALA A 117 -22.34 -0.60 25.86
CA ALA A 117 -21.27 -1.56 26.16
C ALA A 117 -20.65 -1.30 27.54
N GLN A 118 -20.37 -0.03 27.88
CA GLN A 118 -19.79 0.33 29.17
C GLN A 118 -20.74 0.02 30.36
N GLU A 119 -22.06 0.15 30.18
CA GLU A 119 -23.04 -0.27 31.18
C GLU A 119 -22.98 -1.77 31.48
N LEU A 120 -22.71 -2.60 30.44
CA LEU A 120 -22.53 -4.05 30.59
C LEU A 120 -21.21 -4.41 31.27
N GLN A 121 -20.14 -3.69 30.95
CA GLN A 121 -18.79 -3.90 31.50
C GLN A 121 -18.18 -2.57 32.00
N PRO A 122 -18.60 -2.06 33.16
CA PRO A 122 -18.20 -0.72 33.65
C PRO A 122 -16.70 -0.55 33.91
N LYS A 123 -15.96 -1.64 34.08
CA LYS A 123 -14.51 -1.63 34.37
C LYS A 123 -13.65 -1.89 33.15
N SER A 124 -14.25 -2.05 31.98
CA SER A 124 -13.49 -2.28 30.74
C SER A 124 -12.70 -1.03 30.33
N LEU A 125 -11.38 -1.09 30.49
CA LEU A 125 -10.49 -0.01 30.04
C LEU A 125 -10.45 0.05 28.50
N ALA A 126 -10.58 -1.08 27.80
CA ALA A 126 -10.68 -1.12 26.35
C ALA A 126 -11.93 -0.36 25.84
N CYS A 127 -13.08 -0.57 26.47
CA CYS A 127 -14.28 0.22 26.15
C CYS A 127 -14.10 1.71 26.48
N THR A 128 -13.45 2.02 27.60
CA THR A 128 -13.14 3.41 28.00
C THR A 128 -12.20 4.08 26.98
N ASP A 129 -11.25 3.35 26.41
CA ASP A 129 -10.35 3.84 25.36
C ASP A 129 -11.11 4.15 24.05
N LEU A 130 -12.00 3.26 23.62
CA LEU A 130 -12.87 3.52 22.48
C LEU A 130 -13.73 4.77 22.67
N ILE A 131 -14.33 4.93 23.86
CA ILE A 131 -15.10 6.14 24.22
C ILE A 131 -14.22 7.40 24.17
N ALA A 132 -12.98 7.31 24.67
CA ALA A 132 -12.04 8.43 24.63
C ALA A 132 -11.72 8.84 23.20
N LYS A 133 -11.39 7.88 22.34
CA LYS A 133 -11.07 8.08 20.91
C LYS A 133 -12.26 8.64 20.13
N ALA A 134 -13.46 8.10 20.34
CA ALA A 134 -14.70 8.59 19.72
C ALA A 134 -15.01 10.04 20.10
N ASN A 135 -14.86 10.39 21.40
CA ASN A 135 -15.03 11.76 21.86
C ASN A 135 -13.96 12.70 21.28
N LEU A 136 -12.72 12.26 21.13
CA LEU A 136 -11.66 13.05 20.49
C LEU A 136 -11.99 13.34 19.02
N LYS A 137 -12.36 12.31 18.25
CA LYS A 137 -12.77 12.43 16.84
C LYS A 137 -13.97 13.34 16.64
N SER A 138 -14.95 13.28 17.55
CA SER A 138 -16.15 14.15 17.52
C SER A 138 -15.92 15.57 18.06
N GLY A 139 -14.70 15.90 18.51
CA GLY A 139 -14.36 17.21 19.08
C GLY A 139 -14.81 17.41 20.53
N ASN A 140 -15.33 16.40 21.20
CA ASN A 140 -15.75 16.46 22.61
C ASN A 140 -14.56 16.34 23.56
N LEU A 141 -13.62 17.29 23.48
CA LEU A 141 -12.30 17.23 24.13
C LEU A 141 -12.36 17.01 25.66
N ASN A 142 -13.35 17.58 26.36
CA ASN A 142 -13.48 17.40 27.80
C ASN A 142 -13.89 15.97 28.17
N ALA A 143 -14.74 15.33 27.37
CA ALA A 143 -15.14 13.95 27.60
C ALA A 143 -13.98 12.99 27.24
N ALA A 144 -13.25 13.24 26.17
CA ALA A 144 -12.04 12.50 25.80
C ALA A 144 -10.99 12.55 26.91
N GLU A 145 -10.68 13.76 27.40
CA GLU A 145 -9.74 13.95 28.52
C GLU A 145 -10.15 13.16 29.77
N LYS A 146 -11.43 13.23 30.15
CA LYS A 146 -11.95 12.51 31.33
C LYS A 146 -11.74 11.00 31.17
N ALA A 147 -12.00 10.46 29.99
CA ALA A 147 -11.86 9.03 29.71
C ALA A 147 -10.38 8.61 29.71
N PHE A 148 -9.47 9.32 29.02
CA PHE A 148 -8.04 9.04 29.08
C PHE A 148 -7.46 9.17 30.49
N LYS A 149 -7.86 10.18 31.27
CA LYS A 149 -7.46 10.29 32.66
C LYS A 149 -7.99 9.14 33.54
N THR A 150 -9.13 8.55 33.20
CA THR A 150 -9.63 7.35 33.89
C THR A 150 -8.72 6.15 33.60
N ILE A 151 -8.28 5.96 32.37
CA ILE A 151 -7.31 4.93 32.03
C ILE A 151 -5.99 5.16 32.76
N LEU A 152 -5.44 6.37 32.71
CA LEU A 152 -4.17 6.70 33.38
C LEU A 152 -4.22 6.61 34.92
N ARG A 153 -5.39 6.73 35.55
CA ARG A 153 -5.55 6.46 37.00
C ARG A 153 -5.50 4.96 37.28
N ALA A 154 -6.04 4.12 36.42
CA ALA A 154 -6.01 2.67 36.56
C ALA A 154 -4.63 2.11 36.16
N GLU A 155 -4.07 2.61 35.07
CA GLU A 155 -2.80 2.20 34.47
C GLU A 155 -1.94 3.44 34.17
N SER A 156 -1.20 3.89 35.20
CA SER A 156 -0.40 5.14 35.11
C SER A 156 0.70 5.11 34.04
N MET A 157 1.05 3.93 33.54
CA MET A 157 2.05 3.68 32.50
C MET A 157 1.41 3.24 31.16
N ASN A 158 0.18 3.60 30.88
CA ASN A 158 -0.47 3.33 29.61
C ASN A 158 -0.07 4.40 28.57
N TYR A 159 0.85 4.06 27.65
CA TYR A 159 1.38 5.03 26.67
C TYR A 159 0.36 5.42 25.60
N ASP A 160 -0.61 4.55 25.27
CA ASP A 160 -1.70 4.90 24.34
C ASP A 160 -2.61 5.99 24.94
N ALA A 161 -2.92 5.88 26.23
CA ALA A 161 -3.67 6.92 26.93
C ALA A 161 -2.86 8.23 27.08
N MET A 162 -1.53 8.15 27.26
CA MET A 162 -0.67 9.34 27.22
C MET A 162 -0.70 10.01 25.84
N TYR A 163 -0.64 9.23 24.77
CA TYR A 163 -0.76 9.76 23.41
C TYR A 163 -2.15 10.36 23.16
N GLY A 164 -3.23 9.70 23.61
CA GLY A 164 -4.57 10.26 23.56
C GLY A 164 -4.70 11.62 24.29
N MET A 165 -4.07 11.75 25.45
CA MET A 165 -3.99 13.04 26.16
C MET A 165 -3.20 14.08 25.38
N ALA A 166 -2.11 13.70 24.72
CA ALA A 166 -1.35 14.61 23.85
C ALA A 166 -2.19 15.11 22.69
N GLN A 167 -2.98 14.23 22.06
CA GLN A 167 -3.91 14.62 20.98
C GLN A 167 -5.01 15.57 21.47
N VAL A 168 -5.54 15.38 22.70
CA VAL A 168 -6.50 16.31 23.30
C VAL A 168 -5.87 17.70 23.50
N GLU A 169 -4.66 17.76 24.06
CA GLU A 169 -3.94 19.03 24.27
C GLU A 169 -3.60 19.71 22.92
N GLN A 170 -3.20 18.93 21.92
CA GLN A 170 -2.95 19.43 20.56
C GLN A 170 -4.22 20.04 19.95
N ALA A 171 -5.36 19.37 20.10
CA ALA A 171 -6.65 19.87 19.59
C ALA A 171 -7.12 21.15 20.31
N ARG A 172 -6.67 21.38 21.56
CA ARG A 172 -6.88 22.62 22.32
C ARG A 172 -5.91 23.74 21.94
N GLY A 173 -4.92 23.47 21.08
CA GLY A 173 -3.85 24.40 20.76
C GLY A 173 -2.75 24.50 21.83
N ASN A 174 -2.75 23.59 22.84
CA ASN A 174 -1.71 23.51 23.87
C ASN A 174 -0.55 22.62 23.41
N ALA A 175 0.26 23.13 22.50
CA ALA A 175 1.41 22.42 21.93
C ALA A 175 2.39 21.91 23.02
N LYS A 176 2.64 22.71 24.06
CA LYS A 176 3.53 22.33 25.16
C LYS A 176 2.97 21.16 25.97
N GLY A 177 1.69 21.21 26.35
CA GLY A 177 1.03 20.13 27.08
C GLY A 177 1.01 18.82 26.27
N ALA A 178 0.80 18.90 24.95
CA ALA A 178 0.86 17.74 24.08
C ALA A 178 2.25 17.07 24.14
N LEU A 179 3.33 17.85 23.99
CA LEU A 179 4.69 17.33 24.04
C LEU A 179 5.07 16.76 25.42
N GLU A 180 4.57 17.34 26.52
CA GLU A 180 4.83 16.81 27.87
C GLU A 180 4.35 15.36 28.02
N TYR A 181 3.14 15.02 27.51
CA TYR A 181 2.61 13.66 27.58
C TYR A 181 3.41 12.65 26.77
N VAL A 182 3.70 12.95 25.50
CA VAL A 182 4.45 12.00 24.64
C VAL A 182 5.92 11.91 25.03
N THR A 183 6.54 12.99 25.53
CA THR A 183 7.91 12.93 26.04
C THR A 183 7.99 12.05 27.27
N LYS A 184 7.02 12.14 28.18
CA LYS A 184 6.94 11.23 29.33
C LYS A 184 6.79 9.77 28.89
N ALA A 185 6.00 9.49 27.83
CA ALA A 185 5.88 8.13 27.29
C ALA A 185 7.24 7.63 26.78
N VAL A 186 7.98 8.45 26.02
CA VAL A 186 9.33 8.11 25.53
C VAL A 186 10.32 7.85 26.67
N GLU A 187 10.26 8.64 27.75
CA GLU A 187 11.13 8.45 28.93
C GLU A 187 10.87 7.11 29.63
N LEU A 188 9.60 6.68 29.71
CA LEU A 188 9.18 5.45 30.37
C LEU A 188 9.38 4.19 29.50
N PHE A 189 9.25 4.31 28.17
CA PHE A 189 9.20 3.18 27.23
C PHE A 189 10.26 3.32 26.13
N ARG A 190 11.52 3.52 26.50
CA ARG A 190 12.64 3.82 25.57
C ARG A 190 12.95 2.75 24.54
N VAL A 191 12.45 1.52 24.73
CA VAL A 191 12.66 0.38 23.81
C VAL A 191 11.41 0.06 22.99
N GLU A 192 10.35 0.84 23.15
CA GLU A 192 9.09 0.68 22.42
C GLU A 192 9.05 1.63 21.22
N PRO A 193 9.10 1.14 19.96
CA PRO A 193 9.12 2.01 18.78
C PRO A 193 7.94 2.97 18.71
N GLN A 194 6.75 2.52 19.12
CA GLN A 194 5.50 3.27 18.99
C GLN A 194 5.51 4.62 19.75
N VAL A 195 6.23 4.71 20.87
CA VAL A 195 6.27 5.99 21.63
C VAL A 195 7.02 7.08 20.88
N PHE A 196 8.04 6.71 20.08
CA PHE A 196 8.74 7.64 19.21
C PHE A 196 7.88 8.07 18.02
N VAL A 197 7.15 7.12 17.41
CA VAL A 197 6.18 7.42 16.34
C VAL A 197 5.10 8.38 16.84
N ASN A 198 4.56 8.14 18.03
CA ASN A 198 3.54 9.00 18.65
C ASN A 198 4.07 10.42 18.91
N ARG A 199 5.34 10.57 19.34
CA ARG A 199 5.93 11.88 19.55
C ARG A 199 6.27 12.58 18.23
N ALA A 200 6.71 11.82 17.23
CA ALA A 200 6.93 12.33 15.89
C ALA A 200 5.65 12.91 15.27
N ASP A 201 4.49 12.23 15.45
CA ASP A 201 3.19 12.76 15.00
C ASP A 201 2.88 14.12 15.64
N ILE A 202 3.10 14.27 16.94
CA ILE A 202 2.88 15.55 17.62
C ILE A 202 3.84 16.63 17.09
N TYR A 203 5.13 16.32 16.92
CA TYR A 203 6.08 17.26 16.31
C TYR A 203 5.66 17.68 14.90
N ALA A 204 5.27 16.72 14.06
CA ALA A 204 4.83 16.99 12.68
C ALA A 204 3.60 17.92 12.65
N ARG A 205 2.60 17.67 13.50
CA ARG A 205 1.42 18.56 13.66
C ARG A 205 1.77 19.97 14.12
N GLN A 206 2.89 20.13 14.82
CA GLN A 206 3.40 21.43 15.25
C GLN A 206 4.35 22.08 14.24
N GLY A 207 4.61 21.41 13.12
CA GLY A 207 5.51 21.88 12.05
C GLY A 207 7.00 21.65 12.33
N ASP A 208 7.36 20.99 13.45
CA ASP A 208 8.76 20.63 13.73
C ASP A 208 9.11 19.29 13.06
N ILE A 209 9.25 19.33 11.75
CA ILE A 209 9.56 18.14 10.93
C ILE A 209 10.94 17.57 11.29
N ASN A 210 11.90 18.42 11.66
CA ASN A 210 13.23 17.94 12.07
C ASN A 210 13.18 17.09 13.35
N ALA A 211 12.37 17.49 14.33
CA ALA A 211 12.19 16.69 15.54
C ALA A 211 11.42 15.39 15.23
N ALA A 212 10.39 15.46 14.37
CA ALA A 212 9.65 14.29 13.93
C ALA A 212 10.56 13.25 13.24
N VAL A 213 11.41 13.67 12.29
CA VAL A 213 12.35 12.78 11.60
C VAL A 213 13.35 12.16 12.60
N ARG A 214 13.88 12.92 13.56
CA ARG A 214 14.77 12.36 14.58
C ARG A 214 14.11 11.27 15.42
N ASP A 215 12.87 11.47 15.82
CA ASP A 215 12.11 10.48 16.58
C ASP A 215 11.81 9.23 15.75
N LEU A 216 11.40 9.38 14.49
CA LEU A 216 11.19 8.24 13.61
C LEU A 216 12.47 7.44 13.38
N MET A 217 13.59 8.13 13.19
CA MET A 217 14.90 7.47 13.10
C MET A 217 15.25 6.72 14.39
N GLN A 218 14.98 7.30 15.56
CA GLN A 218 15.19 6.62 16.84
C GLN A 218 14.24 5.41 16.99
N GLY A 219 12.97 5.54 16.59
CA GLY A 219 12.01 4.43 16.57
C GLY A 219 12.48 3.25 15.74
N MET A 220 13.10 3.50 14.56
CA MET A 220 13.67 2.43 13.71
C MET A 220 14.86 1.70 14.32
N THR A 221 15.52 2.28 15.33
CA THR A 221 16.71 1.67 15.96
C THR A 221 16.39 0.90 17.24
N VAL A 222 15.14 0.92 17.71
CA VAL A 222 14.73 0.23 18.94
C VAL A 222 13.73 -0.87 18.65
N GLY A 223 13.73 -1.93 19.45
CA GLY A 223 12.83 -3.07 19.29
C GLY A 223 12.91 -3.69 17.88
N ASP A 224 11.76 -3.90 17.27
CA ASP A 224 11.62 -4.36 15.88
C ASP A 224 11.46 -3.20 14.88
N GLY A 225 11.58 -1.94 15.34
CA GLY A 225 11.37 -0.73 14.55
C GLY A 225 9.90 -0.36 14.33
N GLY A 226 8.98 -1.27 14.58
CA GLY A 226 7.53 -1.05 14.42
C GLY A 226 7.19 -0.43 13.06
N ASN A 227 6.30 0.57 13.07
CA ASN A 227 5.88 1.31 11.87
C ASN A 227 6.65 2.63 11.64
N ALA A 228 7.79 2.84 12.32
CA ALA A 228 8.55 4.09 12.23
C ALA A 228 9.05 4.38 10.79
N ALA A 229 9.46 3.34 10.07
CA ALA A 229 9.87 3.48 8.67
C ALA A 229 8.70 3.94 7.80
N GLN A 230 7.54 3.29 7.89
CA GLN A 230 6.34 3.68 7.14
C GLN A 230 5.94 5.12 7.47
N SER A 231 5.93 5.49 8.76
CA SER A 231 5.62 6.86 9.19
C SER A 231 6.59 7.91 8.64
N LEU A 232 7.86 7.54 8.38
CA LEU A 232 8.83 8.43 7.74
C LEU A 232 8.49 8.65 6.25
N PHE A 233 8.07 7.60 5.54
CA PHE A 233 7.60 7.71 4.16
C PHE A 233 6.31 8.54 4.09
N ASP A 234 5.32 8.25 4.93
CA ASP A 234 4.06 9.02 5.00
C ASP A 234 4.32 10.52 5.31
N LEU A 235 5.29 10.81 6.18
CA LEU A 235 5.70 12.18 6.47
C LEU A 235 6.36 12.84 5.26
N SER A 236 7.10 12.09 4.45
CA SER A 236 7.73 12.60 3.24
C SER A 236 6.71 12.96 2.15
N ASP A 237 5.55 12.29 2.10
CA ASP A 237 4.48 12.58 1.14
C ASP A 237 3.94 14.02 1.28
N THR A 238 3.95 14.53 2.50
CA THR A 238 3.43 15.88 2.80
C THR A 238 4.53 16.91 3.00
N HIS A 239 5.75 16.48 3.41
CA HIS A 239 6.84 17.38 3.82
C HIS A 239 8.19 16.97 3.19
N TYR A 240 8.17 16.60 1.90
CA TYR A 240 9.33 16.04 1.20
C TYR A 240 10.65 16.78 1.46
N ASP A 241 10.71 18.08 1.13
CA ASP A 241 11.96 18.85 1.23
C ASP A 241 12.45 18.95 2.68
N ALA A 242 11.55 19.09 3.64
CA ALA A 242 11.93 19.19 5.05
C ALA A 242 12.49 17.84 5.58
N VAL A 243 11.87 16.71 5.22
CA VAL A 243 12.35 15.37 5.56
C VAL A 243 13.71 15.12 4.92
N MET A 244 13.87 15.42 3.62
CA MET A 244 15.11 15.24 2.88
C MET A 244 16.26 16.09 3.45
N ASN A 245 15.98 17.33 3.83
CA ASN A 245 16.98 18.22 4.46
C ASN A 245 17.36 17.75 5.87
N SER A 246 16.37 17.26 6.65
CA SER A 246 16.64 16.71 7.97
C SER A 246 17.56 15.49 7.92
N LEU A 247 17.25 14.53 7.03
CA LEU A 247 18.09 13.35 6.82
C LEU A 247 19.49 13.71 6.28
N ALA A 248 19.59 14.74 5.41
CA ALA A 248 20.88 15.23 4.93
C ALA A 248 21.74 15.74 6.08
N THR A 249 21.15 16.59 6.93
CA THR A 249 21.84 17.13 8.12
C THR A 249 22.30 16.02 9.05
N MET A 250 21.45 15.03 9.29
CA MET A 250 21.81 13.87 10.14
C MET A 250 22.94 13.04 9.52
N ALA A 251 22.92 12.85 8.19
CA ALA A 251 23.98 12.14 7.48
C ALA A 251 25.35 12.83 7.57
N ASP A 252 25.36 14.15 7.54
CA ASP A 252 26.59 14.95 7.62
C ASP A 252 27.13 15.05 9.07
N MET A 253 26.21 15.01 10.07
CA MET A 253 26.59 15.08 11.50
C MET A 253 26.99 13.73 12.10
N SER A 254 26.66 12.61 11.48
CA SER A 254 26.88 11.26 12.02
C SER A 254 27.65 10.39 11.03
N PRO A 255 28.99 10.43 11.01
CA PRO A 255 29.79 9.67 10.04
C PRO A 255 29.44 8.16 10.02
N ASP A 256 29.21 7.55 11.19
CA ASP A 256 28.96 6.12 11.33
C ASP A 256 27.57 5.72 10.79
N MET A 257 26.58 6.61 10.93
CA MET A 257 25.19 6.37 10.46
C MET A 257 24.90 7.07 9.12
N GLY A 258 25.84 7.86 8.62
CA GLY A 258 25.63 8.69 7.42
C GLY A 258 25.25 7.88 6.19
N GLY A 259 25.77 6.66 6.05
CA GLY A 259 25.40 5.74 4.98
C GLY A 259 23.92 5.33 5.04
N MET A 260 23.42 5.01 6.24
CA MET A 260 22.01 4.63 6.44
C MET A 260 21.05 5.81 6.16
N TYR A 261 21.37 7.02 6.65
CA TYR A 261 20.53 8.19 6.39
C TYR A 261 20.47 8.53 4.90
N ARG A 262 21.60 8.43 4.18
CA ARG A 262 21.65 8.61 2.72
C ARG A 262 20.88 7.52 1.98
N TYR A 263 20.94 6.28 2.48
CA TYR A 263 20.18 5.17 1.91
C TYR A 263 18.66 5.39 2.05
N LEU A 264 18.18 5.84 3.22
CA LEU A 264 16.78 6.19 3.43
C LEU A 264 16.36 7.36 2.53
N ARG A 265 17.19 8.42 2.42
CA ARG A 265 16.93 9.52 1.49
C ARG A 265 16.80 9.05 0.05
N ALA A 266 17.67 8.13 -0.37
CA ALA A 266 17.61 7.57 -1.71
C ALA A 266 16.32 6.78 -1.94
N ASN A 267 15.88 5.98 -0.95
CA ASN A 267 14.61 5.25 -1.07
C ASN A 267 13.40 6.19 -1.12
N ILE A 268 13.34 7.22 -0.27
CA ILE A 268 12.30 8.26 -0.34
C ILE A 268 12.32 8.95 -1.72
N ALA A 269 13.50 9.28 -2.23
CA ALA A 269 13.62 9.90 -3.56
C ALA A 269 13.13 8.96 -4.68
N ILE A 270 13.39 7.66 -4.58
CA ILE A 270 12.90 6.63 -5.53
C ILE A 270 11.37 6.56 -5.47
N ASP A 271 10.80 6.54 -4.28
CA ASP A 271 9.35 6.52 -4.06
C ASP A 271 8.65 7.74 -4.68
N HIS A 272 9.31 8.89 -4.60
CA HIS A 272 8.85 10.12 -5.23
C HIS A 272 9.28 10.28 -6.70
N SER A 273 9.73 9.21 -7.37
CA SER A 273 10.22 9.20 -8.76
C SER A 273 11.35 10.20 -9.06
N ARG A 274 12.10 10.63 -8.01
CA ARG A 274 13.23 11.57 -8.12
C ARG A 274 14.56 10.82 -8.25
N TYR A 275 14.68 10.02 -9.29
CA TYR A 275 15.78 9.08 -9.50
C TYR A 275 17.17 9.72 -9.54
N GLY A 276 17.31 10.93 -10.11
CA GLY A 276 18.57 11.67 -10.12
C GLY A 276 19.03 12.07 -8.72
N GLN A 277 18.08 12.43 -7.84
CA GLN A 277 18.40 12.74 -6.44
C GLN A 277 18.81 11.48 -5.68
N ALA A 278 18.13 10.35 -5.90
CA ALA A 278 18.52 9.06 -5.34
C ALA A 278 19.94 8.66 -5.76
N LEU A 279 20.28 8.82 -7.05
CA LEU A 279 21.62 8.50 -7.56
C LEU A 279 22.75 9.28 -6.86
N ARG A 280 22.51 10.55 -6.48
CA ARG A 280 23.53 11.31 -5.74
C ARG A 280 23.87 10.64 -4.42
N ASP A 281 22.88 10.28 -3.63
CA ASP A 281 23.10 9.63 -2.33
C ASP A 281 23.69 8.23 -2.48
N LEU A 282 23.15 7.41 -3.40
CA LEU A 282 23.64 6.06 -3.66
C LEU A 282 25.09 6.06 -4.16
N ASN A 283 25.47 7.01 -5.02
CA ASN A 283 26.86 7.14 -5.49
C ASN A 283 27.82 7.61 -4.38
N ILE A 284 27.37 8.46 -3.44
CA ILE A 284 28.15 8.81 -2.26
C ILE A 284 28.38 7.58 -1.37
N ILE A 285 27.32 6.80 -1.12
CA ILE A 285 27.41 5.54 -0.36
C ILE A 285 28.42 4.59 -1.02
N LYS A 286 28.27 4.33 -2.32
CA LYS A 286 29.16 3.46 -3.09
C LYS A 286 30.61 3.93 -3.06
N ARG A 287 30.86 5.23 -3.31
CA ARG A 287 32.21 5.82 -3.36
C ARG A 287 32.95 5.73 -2.02
N ASN A 288 32.22 5.94 -0.95
CA ASN A 288 32.80 6.02 0.39
C ASN A 288 32.74 4.68 1.14
N GLY A 289 32.13 3.64 0.58
CA GLY A 289 31.97 2.33 1.21
C GLY A 289 31.14 2.38 2.51
N LEU A 290 30.22 3.36 2.63
CA LEU A 290 29.50 3.63 3.88
C LEU A 290 28.44 2.61 4.24
N TYR A 291 27.88 1.94 3.28
CA TYR A 291 26.79 0.96 3.47
C TYR A 291 26.83 -0.04 2.31
N ASP A 292 27.82 -0.96 2.34
CA ASP A 292 28.02 -1.93 1.27
C ASP A 292 27.02 -3.08 1.36
N ASN A 293 25.85 -2.87 0.79
CA ASN A 293 24.74 -3.83 0.75
C ASN A 293 24.29 -4.03 -0.70
N HIS A 294 23.92 -5.27 -1.08
CA HIS A 294 23.40 -5.60 -2.41
C HIS A 294 22.22 -4.72 -2.83
N THR A 295 21.37 -4.28 -1.88
CA THR A 295 20.22 -3.41 -2.15
C THR A 295 20.63 -2.01 -2.65
N VAL A 296 21.78 -1.50 -2.27
CA VAL A 296 22.32 -0.23 -2.79
C VAL A 296 22.56 -0.33 -4.29
N TYR A 297 23.15 -1.44 -4.74
CA TYR A 297 23.44 -1.67 -6.16
C TYR A 297 22.16 -1.96 -6.96
N TYR A 298 21.19 -2.63 -6.35
CA TYR A 298 19.86 -2.78 -6.95
C TYR A 298 19.18 -1.42 -7.15
N ASN A 299 19.17 -0.57 -6.14
CA ASN A 299 18.60 0.77 -6.24
C ASN A 299 19.35 1.65 -7.25
N LEU A 300 20.69 1.51 -7.37
CA LEU A 300 21.45 2.13 -8.45
C LEU A 300 20.98 1.63 -9.82
N ALA A 301 20.83 0.30 -9.99
CA ALA A 301 20.35 -0.29 -11.24
C ALA A 301 18.94 0.22 -11.59
N LYS A 302 18.03 0.26 -10.62
CA LYS A 302 16.67 0.79 -10.78
C LYS A 302 16.71 2.26 -11.22
N CYS A 303 17.46 3.11 -10.53
CA CYS A 303 17.54 4.52 -10.87
C CYS A 303 18.16 4.75 -12.27
N TYR A 304 19.21 4.01 -12.61
CA TYR A 304 19.82 4.11 -13.94
C TYR A 304 18.85 3.62 -15.04
N LEU A 305 18.12 2.51 -14.81
CA LEU A 305 17.09 2.03 -15.73
C LEU A 305 16.01 3.08 -15.96
N GLU A 306 15.44 3.63 -14.86
CA GLU A 306 14.37 4.63 -14.95
C GLU A 306 14.81 5.92 -15.66
N LEU A 307 16.10 6.25 -15.61
CA LEU A 307 16.71 7.36 -16.34
C LEU A 307 17.16 6.98 -17.76
N ALA A 308 16.88 5.75 -18.21
CA ALA A 308 17.31 5.18 -19.49
C ALA A 308 18.85 5.19 -19.69
N ARG A 309 19.60 4.97 -18.60
CA ARG A 309 21.06 4.83 -18.57
C ARG A 309 21.43 3.35 -18.48
N TYR A 310 21.25 2.62 -19.58
CA TYR A 310 21.23 1.15 -19.57
C TYR A 310 22.59 0.53 -19.30
N ASP A 311 23.70 1.11 -19.80
CA ASP A 311 25.04 0.60 -19.54
C ASP A 311 25.37 0.65 -18.04
N GLU A 312 25.05 1.76 -17.37
CA GLU A 312 25.26 1.89 -15.93
C GLU A 312 24.29 1.00 -15.14
N ALA A 313 23.06 0.82 -15.64
CA ALA A 313 22.09 -0.10 -15.03
C ALA A 313 22.60 -1.53 -15.06
N LEU A 314 23.18 -1.99 -16.18
CA LEU A 314 23.81 -3.31 -16.31
C LEU A 314 24.94 -3.51 -15.31
N VAL A 315 25.85 -2.56 -15.23
CA VAL A 315 26.98 -2.63 -14.28
C VAL A 315 26.48 -2.70 -12.83
N ALA A 316 25.47 -1.91 -12.48
CA ALA A 316 24.91 -1.90 -11.14
C ALA A 316 24.13 -3.21 -10.83
N ALA A 317 23.35 -3.73 -11.80
CA ALA A 317 22.64 -5.00 -11.65
C ALA A 317 23.60 -6.18 -11.46
N ASP A 318 24.73 -6.21 -12.21
CA ASP A 318 25.77 -7.22 -12.02
C ASP A 318 26.42 -7.12 -10.63
N GLN A 319 26.63 -5.91 -10.13
CA GLN A 319 27.17 -5.72 -8.79
C GLN A 319 26.18 -6.18 -7.69
N ALA A 320 24.88 -6.00 -7.89
CA ALA A 320 23.85 -6.53 -7.00
C ALA A 320 23.84 -8.06 -7.03
N LEU A 321 23.82 -8.67 -8.23
CA LEU A 321 23.81 -10.12 -8.43
C LEU A 321 25.06 -10.82 -7.90
N ASN A 322 26.24 -10.18 -8.00
CA ASN A 322 27.48 -10.71 -7.45
C ASN A 322 27.47 -10.77 -5.92
N ARG A 323 26.69 -9.92 -5.26
CA ARG A 323 26.54 -9.91 -3.80
C ARG A 323 25.44 -10.83 -3.31
N ASP A 324 24.32 -10.84 -4.02
CA ASP A 324 23.18 -11.72 -3.72
C ASP A 324 22.52 -12.22 -5.01
N PRO A 325 22.90 -13.41 -5.51
CA PRO A 325 22.31 -13.98 -6.73
C PRO A 325 20.94 -14.62 -6.50
N SER A 326 20.42 -14.62 -5.28
CA SER A 326 19.14 -15.24 -4.94
C SER A 326 17.92 -14.34 -5.20
N GLN A 327 18.14 -13.07 -5.51
CA GLN A 327 17.08 -12.06 -5.67
C GLN A 327 16.59 -12.00 -7.12
N PRO A 328 15.34 -12.42 -7.42
CA PRO A 328 14.83 -12.44 -8.79
C PRO A 328 14.69 -11.04 -9.42
N GLU A 329 14.46 -10.01 -8.60
CA GLU A 329 14.33 -8.63 -9.03
C GLU A 329 15.59 -8.11 -9.73
N TYR A 330 16.77 -8.58 -9.32
CA TYR A 330 18.05 -8.15 -9.89
C TYR A 330 18.24 -8.67 -11.31
N TYR A 331 17.79 -9.92 -11.57
CA TYR A 331 17.76 -10.47 -12.92
C TYR A 331 16.76 -9.73 -13.82
N LEU A 332 15.59 -9.36 -13.26
CA LEU A 332 14.62 -8.57 -14.01
C LEU A 332 15.20 -7.22 -14.41
N MET A 333 15.80 -6.47 -13.48
CA MET A 333 16.45 -5.19 -13.79
C MET A 333 17.53 -5.35 -14.86
N LYS A 334 18.36 -6.39 -14.74
CA LYS A 334 19.37 -6.70 -15.74
C LYS A 334 18.75 -7.01 -17.11
N ALA A 335 17.71 -7.83 -17.17
CA ALA A 335 17.05 -8.19 -18.42
C ALA A 335 16.40 -6.99 -19.12
N LEU A 336 15.75 -6.09 -18.36
CA LEU A 336 15.18 -4.86 -18.89
C LEU A 336 16.27 -3.92 -19.46
N ALA A 337 17.42 -3.83 -18.79
CA ALA A 337 18.55 -3.05 -19.27
C ALA A 337 19.19 -3.69 -20.52
N GLU A 338 19.41 -5.02 -20.54
CA GLU A 338 19.90 -5.77 -21.71
C GLU A 338 18.99 -5.59 -22.92
N PHE A 339 17.67 -5.60 -22.73
CA PHE A 339 16.72 -5.39 -23.83
C PHE A 339 16.87 -4.01 -24.48
N ASN A 340 17.20 -2.99 -23.71
CA ASN A 340 17.18 -1.60 -24.14
C ASN A 340 18.58 -1.01 -24.43
N VAL A 341 19.67 -1.72 -24.14
CA VAL A 341 21.03 -1.19 -24.35
C VAL A 341 21.32 -0.94 -25.84
N GLY A 342 22.12 0.07 -26.13
CA GLY A 342 22.45 0.44 -27.51
C GLY A 342 21.24 0.94 -28.29
N ASP A 343 20.90 0.26 -29.37
CA ASP A 343 19.73 0.52 -30.24
C ASP A 343 18.44 -0.21 -29.75
N GLY A 344 18.56 -1.02 -28.70
CA GLY A 344 17.45 -1.77 -28.10
C GLY A 344 17.05 -3.02 -28.88
N GLY A 345 16.05 -3.76 -28.38
CA GLY A 345 15.50 -4.94 -29.04
C GLY A 345 16.36 -6.21 -28.93
N HIS A 346 17.22 -6.29 -27.92
CA HIS A 346 18.08 -7.45 -27.67
C HIS A 346 17.31 -8.60 -26.97
N TYR A 347 16.38 -9.22 -27.71
CA TYR A 347 15.48 -10.26 -27.20
C TYR A 347 16.19 -11.47 -26.61
N ASP A 348 17.26 -11.94 -27.28
CA ASP A 348 17.92 -13.19 -26.91
C ASP A 348 18.76 -13.04 -25.63
N THR A 349 19.50 -11.92 -25.47
CA THR A 349 20.29 -11.64 -24.26
C THR A 349 19.39 -11.40 -23.05
N ALA A 350 18.31 -10.63 -23.21
CA ALA A 350 17.32 -10.43 -22.16
C ALA A 350 16.66 -11.74 -21.74
N MET A 351 16.29 -12.61 -22.72
CA MET A 351 15.71 -13.92 -22.45
C MET A 351 16.68 -14.84 -21.69
N GLU A 352 17.97 -14.82 -22.02
CA GLU A 352 18.98 -15.60 -21.31
C GLU A 352 19.06 -15.20 -19.83
N VAL A 353 19.05 -13.90 -19.52
CA VAL A 353 19.02 -13.40 -18.15
C VAL A 353 17.76 -13.86 -17.41
N LEU A 354 16.58 -13.77 -18.05
CA LEU A 354 15.33 -14.24 -17.45
C LEU A 354 15.28 -15.77 -17.30
N ASN A 355 15.99 -16.54 -18.12
CA ASN A 355 16.12 -17.99 -17.94
C ASN A 355 16.93 -18.32 -16.67
N ARG A 356 17.95 -17.54 -16.35
CA ARG A 356 18.70 -17.65 -15.09
C ARG A 356 17.80 -17.31 -13.90
N CYS A 357 16.96 -16.27 -13.99
CA CYS A 357 15.95 -15.94 -13.00
C CYS A 357 14.99 -17.11 -12.77
N SER A 358 14.49 -17.75 -13.84
CA SER A 358 13.59 -18.92 -13.74
C SER A 358 14.18 -20.10 -12.99
N ALA A 359 15.49 -20.26 -13.00
CA ALA A 359 16.16 -21.35 -12.31
C ALA A 359 16.10 -21.19 -10.78
N ILE A 360 16.03 -19.96 -10.28
CA ILE A 360 15.98 -19.65 -8.85
C ILE A 360 14.56 -19.34 -8.37
N ALA A 361 13.76 -18.68 -9.17
CA ALA A 361 12.41 -18.23 -8.84
C ALA A 361 11.43 -18.47 -10.01
N PRO A 362 11.05 -19.73 -10.29
CA PRO A 362 10.23 -20.06 -11.46
C PRO A 362 8.81 -19.48 -11.41
N GLN A 363 8.34 -19.10 -10.22
CA GLN A 363 7.01 -18.54 -9.99
C GLN A 363 7.00 -17.00 -9.93
N TYR A 364 8.14 -16.33 -10.08
CA TYR A 364 8.22 -14.88 -9.99
C TYR A 364 7.47 -14.22 -11.16
N VAL A 365 6.31 -13.62 -10.84
CA VAL A 365 5.35 -13.13 -11.83
C VAL A 365 5.91 -12.05 -12.75
N PRO A 366 6.66 -11.01 -12.26
CA PRO A 366 7.22 -10.01 -13.16
C PRO A 366 8.17 -10.59 -14.22
N MET A 367 8.95 -11.64 -13.88
CA MET A 367 9.79 -12.35 -14.83
C MET A 367 8.96 -13.10 -15.88
N LEU A 368 7.85 -13.74 -15.47
CA LEU A 368 6.96 -14.47 -16.39
C LEU A 368 6.29 -13.50 -17.38
N VAL A 369 5.85 -12.33 -16.91
CA VAL A 369 5.29 -11.26 -17.76
C VAL A 369 6.35 -10.73 -18.74
N ALA A 370 7.56 -10.46 -18.28
CA ALA A 370 8.65 -10.00 -19.14
C ALA A 370 9.02 -11.04 -20.22
N LYS A 371 9.11 -12.33 -19.87
CA LYS A 371 9.31 -13.41 -20.87
C LYS A 371 8.22 -13.46 -21.92
N ALA A 372 6.97 -13.33 -21.46
CA ALA A 372 5.83 -13.32 -22.38
C ALA A 372 5.90 -12.12 -23.34
N ALA A 373 6.27 -10.93 -22.83
CA ALA A 373 6.42 -9.74 -23.65
C ALA A 373 7.53 -9.92 -24.71
N LEU A 374 8.70 -10.46 -24.32
CA LEU A 374 9.79 -10.77 -25.27
C LEU A 374 9.35 -11.74 -26.36
N LEU A 375 8.69 -12.84 -26.01
CA LEU A 375 8.19 -13.83 -26.97
C LEU A 375 7.12 -13.23 -27.89
N SER A 376 6.22 -12.44 -27.34
CA SER A 376 5.19 -11.75 -28.10
C SER A 376 5.78 -10.74 -29.09
N GLY A 377 6.83 -10.01 -28.69
CA GLY A 377 7.59 -9.12 -29.58
C GLY A 377 8.25 -9.86 -30.75
N GLN A 378 8.58 -11.14 -30.55
CA GLN A 378 9.09 -12.04 -31.64
C GLN A 378 7.97 -12.75 -32.41
N GLY A 379 6.69 -12.46 -32.19
CA GLY A 379 5.55 -13.10 -32.80
C GLY A 379 5.25 -14.53 -32.30
N LYS A 380 5.85 -14.96 -31.19
CA LYS A 380 5.67 -16.28 -30.58
C LYS A 380 4.51 -16.26 -29.55
N ASP A 381 3.33 -15.83 -30.00
CA ASP A 381 2.17 -15.54 -29.12
C ASP A 381 1.67 -16.76 -28.33
N LYS A 382 1.77 -17.99 -28.88
CA LYS A 382 1.37 -19.20 -28.17
C LYS A 382 2.26 -19.50 -26.97
N ASP A 383 3.57 -19.31 -27.12
CA ASP A 383 4.53 -19.53 -26.05
C ASP A 383 4.40 -18.42 -24.98
N ALA A 384 4.19 -17.17 -25.42
CA ALA A 384 3.90 -16.04 -24.55
C ALA A 384 2.66 -16.29 -23.68
N LEU A 385 1.57 -16.83 -24.27
CA LEU A 385 0.36 -17.18 -23.53
C LEU A 385 0.62 -18.23 -22.45
N GLY A 386 1.53 -19.17 -22.70
CA GLY A 386 1.95 -20.17 -21.70
C GLY A 386 2.52 -19.52 -20.43
N TYR A 387 3.43 -18.54 -20.60
CA TYR A 387 4.00 -17.80 -19.47
C TYR A 387 2.97 -16.93 -18.73
N LEU A 388 2.06 -16.27 -19.47
CA LEU A 388 1.00 -15.46 -18.85
C LEU A 388 -0.03 -16.33 -18.11
N ASN A 389 -0.33 -17.53 -18.58
CA ASN A 389 -1.15 -18.47 -17.84
C ASN A 389 -0.49 -18.90 -16.54
N ALA A 390 0.82 -19.14 -16.54
CA ALA A 390 1.57 -19.42 -15.33
C ALA A 390 1.61 -18.21 -14.39
N ALA A 391 1.80 -17.00 -14.91
CA ALA A 391 1.79 -15.77 -14.12
C ALA A 391 0.46 -15.59 -13.38
N VAL A 392 -0.67 -15.68 -14.07
CA VAL A 392 -2.00 -15.55 -13.46
C VAL A 392 -2.36 -16.75 -12.57
N ALA A 393 -1.80 -17.94 -12.81
CA ALA A 393 -1.99 -19.08 -11.92
C ALA A 393 -1.26 -18.89 -10.59
N ASN A 394 -0.05 -18.27 -10.62
CA ASN A 394 0.72 -17.97 -9.41
C ASN A 394 0.13 -16.80 -8.62
N GLU A 395 -0.28 -15.73 -9.29
CA GLU A 395 -0.90 -14.54 -8.69
C GLU A 395 -2.19 -14.17 -9.45
N PRO A 396 -3.34 -14.77 -9.11
CA PRO A 396 -4.59 -14.56 -9.83
C PRO A 396 -5.13 -13.12 -9.82
N GLY A 397 -4.68 -12.30 -8.85
CA GLY A 397 -5.01 -10.89 -8.73
C GLY A 397 -3.98 -9.91 -9.28
N ASN A 398 -2.91 -10.39 -9.90
CA ASN A 398 -1.87 -9.51 -10.44
C ASN A 398 -2.38 -8.76 -11.68
N ALA A 399 -2.58 -7.45 -11.52
CA ALA A 399 -3.21 -6.60 -12.53
C ALA A 399 -2.41 -6.54 -13.85
N GLU A 400 -1.07 -6.49 -13.79
CA GLU A 400 -0.22 -6.48 -14.98
C GLU A 400 -0.27 -7.80 -15.74
N ALA A 401 -0.23 -8.93 -15.03
CA ALA A 401 -0.33 -10.25 -15.64
C ALA A 401 -1.69 -10.47 -16.29
N LEU A 402 -2.78 -10.06 -15.62
CA LEU A 402 -4.14 -10.10 -16.17
C LEU A 402 -4.27 -9.23 -17.42
N LEU A 403 -3.78 -7.99 -17.36
CA LEU A 403 -3.82 -7.07 -18.50
C LEU A 403 -3.00 -7.59 -19.68
N ALA A 404 -1.76 -8.05 -19.44
CA ALA A 404 -0.92 -8.63 -20.47
C ALA A 404 -1.59 -9.83 -21.15
N ARG A 405 -2.18 -10.74 -20.36
CA ARG A 405 -2.88 -11.90 -20.89
C ARG A 405 -4.13 -11.52 -21.67
N ALA A 406 -4.93 -10.60 -21.16
CA ALA A 406 -6.14 -10.14 -21.83
C ALA A 406 -5.82 -9.46 -23.17
N GLN A 407 -4.79 -8.60 -23.22
CA GLN A 407 -4.34 -7.95 -24.45
C GLN A 407 -3.83 -8.98 -25.47
N LEU A 408 -3.05 -9.97 -25.05
CA LEU A 408 -2.57 -11.05 -25.91
C LEU A 408 -3.72 -11.91 -26.44
N LEU A 409 -4.66 -12.31 -25.58
CA LEU A 409 -5.86 -13.07 -25.95
C LEU A 409 -6.74 -12.30 -26.95
N LYS A 410 -6.90 -10.99 -26.75
CA LYS A 410 -7.64 -10.10 -27.67
C LYS A 410 -6.97 -10.07 -29.06
N ARG A 411 -5.64 -9.99 -29.10
CA ARG A 411 -4.87 -10.04 -30.37
C ARG A 411 -4.96 -11.42 -31.05
N MET A 412 -5.09 -12.50 -30.27
CA MET A 412 -5.28 -13.87 -30.77
C MET A 412 -6.76 -14.19 -31.10
N ASP A 413 -7.65 -13.19 -31.12
CA ASP A 413 -9.08 -13.32 -31.36
C ASP A 413 -9.83 -14.20 -30.33
N ASN A 414 -9.31 -14.30 -29.10
CA ASN A 414 -9.92 -15.07 -28.01
C ASN A 414 -10.60 -14.15 -26.98
N LEU A 415 -11.59 -13.38 -27.44
CA LEU A 415 -12.30 -12.38 -26.63
C LEU A 415 -12.97 -12.98 -25.39
N LYS A 416 -13.49 -14.23 -25.50
CA LYS A 416 -14.16 -14.88 -24.36
C LYS A 416 -13.25 -15.08 -23.15
N LEU A 417 -11.99 -15.40 -23.37
CA LEU A 417 -11.02 -15.55 -22.29
C LEU A 417 -10.51 -14.18 -21.81
N ALA A 418 -10.29 -13.22 -22.70
CA ALA A 418 -9.92 -11.86 -22.32
C ALA A 418 -10.96 -11.22 -21.37
N VAL A 419 -12.26 -11.40 -21.66
CA VAL A 419 -13.35 -10.91 -20.81
C VAL A 419 -13.30 -11.51 -19.39
N LYS A 420 -12.82 -12.75 -19.22
CA LYS A 420 -12.64 -13.32 -17.86
C LYS A 420 -11.59 -12.56 -17.08
N ASP A 421 -10.47 -12.20 -17.71
CA ASP A 421 -9.42 -11.42 -17.05
C ASP A 421 -9.89 -10.01 -16.69
N TYR A 422 -10.60 -9.33 -17.60
CA TYR A 422 -11.20 -8.03 -17.32
C TYR A 422 -12.25 -8.08 -16.19
N ASN A 423 -13.01 -9.18 -16.07
CA ASN A 423 -13.92 -9.37 -14.94
C ASN A 423 -13.18 -9.49 -13.60
N ILE A 424 -12.02 -10.14 -13.56
CA ILE A 424 -11.19 -10.18 -12.36
C ILE A 424 -10.66 -8.77 -12.07
N MET A 425 -10.05 -8.10 -13.04
CA MET A 425 -9.53 -6.74 -12.88
C MET A 425 -10.59 -5.76 -12.37
N SER A 426 -11.85 -5.87 -12.84
CA SER A 426 -12.95 -4.98 -12.42
C SER A 426 -13.33 -5.11 -10.94
N ARG A 427 -12.85 -6.14 -10.24
CA ARG A 427 -13.11 -6.42 -8.81
C ARG A 427 -11.89 -6.17 -7.92
N LEU A 428 -10.74 -5.82 -8.50
CA LEU A 428 -9.54 -5.47 -7.73
C LEU A 428 -9.79 -4.19 -6.91
N SER A 429 -8.84 -3.84 -6.08
CA SER A 429 -8.94 -2.66 -5.23
C SER A 429 -9.03 -1.36 -6.04
N ASP A 430 -9.32 -0.25 -5.38
CA ASP A 430 -9.35 1.06 -6.02
C ASP A 430 -7.95 1.70 -6.09
N ASP A 431 -6.88 0.93 -5.79
CA ASP A 431 -5.51 1.38 -5.99
C ASP A 431 -5.24 1.62 -7.49
N VAL A 432 -4.44 2.64 -7.79
CA VAL A 432 -4.10 2.97 -9.18
C VAL A 432 -3.31 1.86 -9.86
N TYR A 433 -2.47 1.15 -9.11
CA TYR A 433 -1.66 0.04 -9.60
C TYR A 433 -2.46 -1.21 -9.95
N ASP A 434 -3.66 -1.38 -9.37
CA ASP A 434 -4.54 -2.50 -9.66
C ASP A 434 -5.30 -2.36 -10.99
N LEU A 435 -5.18 -1.22 -11.67
CA LEU A 435 -5.67 -0.99 -13.03
C LEU A 435 -7.17 -1.32 -13.23
N LYS A 436 -7.94 -1.29 -12.15
CA LYS A 436 -9.37 -1.64 -12.12
C LYS A 436 -10.19 -0.91 -13.19
N GLY A 437 -9.87 0.36 -13.42
CA GLY A 437 -10.53 1.17 -14.44
C GLY A 437 -10.44 0.58 -15.84
N ILE A 438 -9.32 -0.08 -16.17
CA ILE A 438 -9.13 -0.73 -17.47
C ILE A 438 -10.10 -1.91 -17.60
N GLY A 439 -10.16 -2.79 -16.58
CA GLY A 439 -11.11 -3.90 -16.55
C GLY A 439 -12.56 -3.45 -16.68
N LEU A 440 -12.95 -2.40 -15.94
CA LEU A 440 -14.30 -1.80 -16.03
C LEU A 440 -14.61 -1.27 -17.44
N SER A 441 -13.66 -0.55 -18.04
CA SER A 441 -13.86 0.04 -19.37
C SER A 441 -13.99 -1.02 -20.47
N GLU A 442 -13.14 -2.05 -20.46
CA GLU A 442 -13.19 -3.15 -21.41
C GLU A 442 -14.46 -4.01 -21.29
N LEU A 443 -15.15 -3.94 -20.16
CA LEU A 443 -16.48 -4.55 -19.93
C LEU A 443 -17.65 -3.62 -20.28
N GLY A 444 -17.39 -2.44 -20.84
CA GLY A 444 -18.42 -1.44 -21.18
C GLY A 444 -18.99 -0.69 -19.97
N ARG A 445 -18.37 -0.78 -18.78
CA ARG A 445 -18.76 -0.10 -17.55
C ARG A 445 -18.08 1.28 -17.43
N ASP A 446 -18.23 2.10 -18.46
CA ASP A 446 -17.50 3.37 -18.60
C ASP A 446 -17.74 4.35 -17.44
N ASN A 447 -18.96 4.45 -16.93
CA ASN A 447 -19.26 5.33 -15.79
C ASN A 447 -18.53 4.89 -14.51
N ASP A 448 -18.37 3.60 -14.30
CA ASP A 448 -17.64 3.06 -13.15
C ASP A 448 -16.13 3.27 -13.32
N ALA A 449 -15.62 3.07 -14.53
CA ALA A 449 -14.23 3.32 -14.87
C ALA A 449 -13.84 4.80 -14.69
N LEU A 450 -14.71 5.74 -15.08
CA LEU A 450 -14.48 7.17 -14.90
C LEU A 450 -14.58 7.59 -13.42
N ARG A 451 -15.45 6.97 -12.63
CA ARG A 451 -15.48 7.19 -11.16
C ARG A 451 -14.19 6.72 -10.50
N TRP A 452 -13.70 5.53 -10.86
CA TRP A 452 -12.40 5.05 -10.40
C TRP A 452 -11.28 6.02 -10.78
N LEU A 453 -11.24 6.49 -12.03
CA LEU A 453 -10.24 7.47 -12.47
C LEU A 453 -10.29 8.76 -11.65
N GLN A 454 -11.49 9.29 -11.37
CA GLN A 454 -11.65 10.47 -10.53
C GLN A 454 -11.14 10.23 -9.12
N GLN A 455 -11.41 9.06 -8.54
CA GLN A 455 -10.97 8.68 -7.21
C GLN A 455 -9.44 8.62 -7.14
N VAL A 456 -8.77 7.86 -8.02
CA VAL A 456 -7.31 7.71 -8.00
C VAL A 456 -6.57 9.02 -8.30
N THR A 457 -7.15 9.90 -9.12
CA THR A 457 -6.56 11.21 -9.41
C THR A 457 -6.87 12.28 -8.36
N SER A 458 -7.77 12.01 -7.41
CA SER A 458 -8.03 12.88 -6.25
C SER A 458 -7.04 12.66 -5.10
N VAL A 459 -6.34 11.54 -5.10
CA VAL A 459 -5.31 11.23 -4.10
C VAL A 459 -4.04 12.02 -4.43
N ASN A 460 -3.46 12.68 -3.43
CA ASN A 460 -2.14 13.29 -3.59
C ASN A 460 -1.08 12.19 -3.47
N GLN A 461 -0.58 11.73 -4.60
CA GLN A 461 0.44 10.69 -4.65
C GLN A 461 1.79 11.30 -5.05
N PRO A 462 2.87 10.96 -4.34
CA PRO A 462 4.21 11.48 -4.62
C PRO A 462 4.63 11.26 -6.07
N GLY A 463 5.39 12.21 -6.62
CA GLY A 463 5.95 12.08 -7.96
C GLY A 463 4.95 12.03 -9.12
N GLY A 464 3.65 12.19 -8.87
CA GLY A 464 2.62 12.24 -9.92
C GLY A 464 2.36 10.90 -10.62
N GLU A 465 2.69 9.79 -9.99
CA GLU A 465 2.58 8.47 -10.58
C GLU A 465 1.12 8.08 -10.85
N ASN A 466 0.18 8.47 -9.98
CA ASN A 466 -1.26 8.30 -10.22
C ASN A 466 -1.74 8.97 -11.53
N PHE A 467 -1.19 10.12 -11.88
CA PHE A 467 -1.50 10.76 -13.16
C PHE A 467 -0.83 10.08 -14.35
N TYR A 468 0.35 9.44 -14.16
CA TYR A 468 0.94 8.60 -15.17
C TYR A 468 0.03 7.40 -15.50
N TYR A 469 -0.45 6.67 -14.48
CA TYR A 469 -1.40 5.57 -14.68
C TYR A 469 -2.74 6.04 -15.25
N ALA A 470 -3.21 7.23 -14.88
CA ALA A 470 -4.38 7.85 -15.49
C ALA A 470 -4.15 8.14 -17.00
N ALA A 471 -2.94 8.59 -17.37
CA ALA A 471 -2.56 8.76 -18.77
C ALA A 471 -2.54 7.43 -19.53
N VAL A 472 -1.97 6.38 -18.95
CA VAL A 472 -1.98 5.01 -19.52
C VAL A 472 -3.42 4.53 -19.72
N PHE A 473 -4.28 4.68 -18.71
CA PHE A 473 -5.69 4.30 -18.81
C PHE A 473 -6.40 5.00 -19.97
N MET A 474 -6.21 6.31 -20.14
CA MET A 474 -6.82 7.06 -21.25
C MET A 474 -6.21 6.67 -22.60
N ALA A 475 -4.90 6.43 -22.66
CA ALA A 475 -4.22 5.97 -23.87
C ALA A 475 -4.74 4.59 -24.34
N LEU A 476 -4.93 3.66 -23.43
CA LEU A 476 -5.50 2.33 -23.72
C LEU A 476 -6.97 2.40 -24.19
N ARG A 477 -7.71 3.44 -23.79
CA ARG A 477 -9.06 3.73 -24.31
C ARG A 477 -9.07 4.42 -25.66
N GLY A 478 -7.91 4.83 -26.17
CA GLY A 478 -7.77 5.62 -27.41
C GLY A 478 -8.10 7.11 -27.24
N ASP A 479 -8.27 7.62 -26.01
CA ASP A 479 -8.46 9.05 -25.74
C ASP A 479 -7.07 9.70 -25.53
N ASN A 480 -6.31 9.81 -26.61
CA ASN A 480 -4.95 10.34 -26.60
C ASN A 480 -4.90 11.78 -26.10
N TYR A 481 -5.95 12.58 -26.34
CA TYR A 481 -6.01 13.96 -25.87
C TYR A 481 -6.00 14.02 -24.33
N LYS A 482 -6.89 13.28 -23.66
CA LYS A 482 -6.92 13.23 -22.21
C LYS A 482 -5.70 12.52 -21.63
N ALA A 483 -5.17 11.52 -22.33
CA ALA A 483 -3.93 10.87 -21.92
C ALA A 483 -2.78 11.90 -21.84
N MET A 484 -2.64 12.78 -22.83
CA MET A 484 -1.65 13.86 -22.84
C MET A 484 -1.89 14.88 -21.70
N GLU A 485 -3.17 15.21 -21.38
CA GLU A 485 -3.48 16.10 -20.27
C GLU A 485 -3.05 15.49 -18.91
N TYR A 486 -3.31 14.20 -18.69
CA TYR A 486 -2.87 13.51 -17.48
C TYR A 486 -1.36 13.36 -17.42
N LEU A 487 -0.72 13.05 -18.55
CA LEU A 487 0.75 13.00 -18.63
C LEU A 487 1.39 14.35 -18.27
N GLN A 488 0.81 15.46 -18.75
CA GLN A 488 1.27 16.80 -18.39
C GLN A 488 1.13 17.05 -16.88
N LYS A 489 0.05 16.56 -16.24
CA LYS A 489 -0.13 16.66 -14.78
C LYS A 489 0.92 15.82 -14.03
N ALA A 490 1.18 14.58 -14.48
CA ALA A 490 2.21 13.73 -13.90
C ALA A 490 3.59 14.43 -13.92
N ILE A 491 3.99 14.96 -15.07
CA ILE A 491 5.26 15.66 -15.26
C ILE A 491 5.33 16.94 -14.40
N ASN A 492 4.24 17.68 -14.28
CA ASN A 492 4.19 18.88 -13.45
C ASN A 492 4.34 18.55 -11.95
N GLN A 493 3.96 17.35 -11.52
CA GLN A 493 4.14 16.85 -10.15
C GLN A 493 5.48 16.17 -9.92
N GLY A 494 6.36 16.14 -10.93
CA GLY A 494 7.71 15.63 -10.78
C GLY A 494 7.93 14.24 -11.34
N TYR A 495 6.94 13.64 -12.07
CA TYR A 495 7.13 12.32 -12.68
C TYR A 495 8.39 12.28 -13.55
N GLY A 496 9.29 11.36 -13.24
CA GLY A 496 10.66 11.40 -13.69
C GLY A 496 11.18 10.14 -14.39
N SER A 497 10.34 9.14 -14.73
CA SER A 497 10.81 7.96 -15.43
C SER A 497 10.89 8.19 -16.94
N ARG A 498 12.12 8.38 -17.45
CA ARG A 498 12.37 8.43 -18.89
C ARG A 498 12.12 7.07 -19.55
N TYR A 499 12.48 5.98 -18.88
CA TYR A 499 12.28 4.62 -19.36
C TYR A 499 10.79 4.36 -19.64
N ARG A 500 9.92 4.57 -18.66
CA ARG A 500 8.47 4.33 -18.81
C ARG A 500 7.82 5.26 -19.85
N LEU A 501 8.32 6.47 -20.00
CA LEU A 501 7.79 7.41 -20.99
C LEU A 501 8.15 6.98 -22.42
N GLN A 502 9.39 6.58 -22.68
CA GLN A 502 9.90 6.44 -24.04
C GLN A 502 10.20 5.00 -24.46
N TYR A 503 10.60 4.12 -23.54
CA TYR A 503 11.27 2.87 -23.86
C TYR A 503 10.62 1.61 -23.29
N ASP A 504 9.62 1.74 -22.40
CA ASP A 504 8.97 0.58 -21.81
C ASP A 504 8.07 -0.12 -22.84
N GLU A 505 8.61 -1.15 -23.48
CA GLU A 505 7.91 -1.98 -24.45
C GLU A 505 7.53 -3.36 -23.89
N LEU A 506 8.11 -3.73 -22.75
CA LEU A 506 7.90 -5.04 -22.15
C LEU A 506 6.77 -5.05 -21.11
N SER A 507 6.31 -3.88 -20.64
CA SER A 507 5.14 -3.76 -19.78
C SER A 507 3.85 -3.61 -20.58
N PRO A 508 2.73 -4.22 -20.15
CA PRO A 508 1.41 -3.94 -20.72
C PRO A 508 0.90 -2.54 -20.37
N VAL A 509 1.53 -1.90 -19.38
CA VAL A 509 1.21 -0.58 -18.85
C VAL A 509 2.18 0.44 -19.43
N ASN A 510 1.97 0.85 -20.67
CA ASN A 510 2.87 1.77 -21.38
C ASN A 510 2.11 2.85 -22.16
N LEU A 511 2.85 3.86 -22.61
CA LEU A 511 2.35 4.99 -23.41
C LEU A 511 2.71 4.89 -24.91
N LYS A 512 2.92 3.67 -25.42
CA LYS A 512 3.34 3.45 -26.81
C LYS A 512 2.40 4.12 -27.84
N SER A 513 1.10 4.15 -27.58
CA SER A 513 0.11 4.77 -28.46
C SER A 513 0.25 6.30 -28.56
N LEU A 514 0.90 6.95 -27.59
CA LEU A 514 1.14 8.40 -27.60
C LEU A 514 2.41 8.80 -28.37
N ARG A 515 3.29 7.84 -28.68
CA ARG A 515 4.50 8.12 -29.47
C ARG A 515 4.09 8.54 -30.88
N GLY A 516 4.44 9.76 -31.26
CA GLY A 516 4.01 10.38 -32.53
C GLY A 516 2.83 11.34 -32.39
N GLU A 517 2.20 11.46 -31.22
CA GLU A 517 1.20 12.50 -30.97
C GLU A 517 1.89 13.89 -30.90
N PRO A 518 1.27 14.92 -31.50
CA PRO A 518 1.80 16.28 -31.42
C PRO A 518 1.98 16.71 -29.97
N GLY A 519 3.18 17.14 -29.60
CA GLY A 519 3.50 17.62 -28.26
C GLY A 519 3.97 16.55 -27.28
N PHE A 520 3.92 15.25 -27.62
CA PHE A 520 4.45 14.18 -26.75
C PHE A 520 5.95 14.37 -26.48
N ASP A 521 6.73 14.60 -27.52
CA ASP A 521 8.20 14.81 -27.39
C ASP A 521 8.50 16.05 -26.53
N LEU A 522 7.71 17.13 -26.62
CA LEU A 522 7.84 18.30 -25.75
C LEU A 522 7.55 17.98 -24.28
N LEU A 523 6.59 17.09 -24.02
CA LEU A 523 6.30 16.64 -22.65
C LEU A 523 7.44 15.80 -22.10
N VAL A 524 8.00 14.90 -22.91
CA VAL A 524 9.16 14.09 -22.53
C VAL A 524 10.38 14.98 -22.31
N GLU A 525 10.63 15.98 -23.17
CA GLU A 525 11.69 16.97 -22.98
C GLU A 525 11.50 17.77 -21.67
N LYS A 526 10.27 18.13 -21.37
CA LYS A 526 9.95 18.80 -20.10
C LYS A 526 10.19 17.86 -18.90
N ALA A 527 9.86 16.59 -19.02
CA ALA A 527 10.16 15.60 -17.99
C ALA A 527 11.67 15.48 -17.75
N GLN A 528 12.51 15.65 -18.78
CA GLN A 528 13.96 15.63 -18.62
C GLN A 528 14.47 16.70 -17.62
N ARG A 529 13.80 17.83 -17.48
CA ARG A 529 14.13 18.82 -16.44
C ARG A 529 13.97 18.25 -15.04
N ASN A 530 12.96 17.39 -14.82
CA ASN A 530 12.77 16.69 -13.54
C ASN A 530 13.93 15.73 -13.23
N PHE A 531 14.69 15.30 -14.27
CA PHE A 531 15.90 14.46 -14.12
C PHE A 531 17.14 15.29 -13.89
N VAL A 532 17.28 16.45 -14.55
CA VAL A 532 18.50 17.27 -14.59
C VAL A 532 18.57 18.24 -13.40
N GLU A 533 17.47 18.83 -12.97
CA GLU A 533 17.43 19.72 -11.78
C GLU A 533 17.78 18.98 -10.49
N ALA A 534 17.87 17.65 -10.54
CA ALA A 534 18.36 16.82 -9.46
C ALA A 534 19.89 16.65 -9.44
N TYR A 535 20.63 17.24 -10.39
CA TYR A 535 22.12 17.23 -10.42
C TYR A 535 22.70 18.47 -9.70
#